data_67e3ccb929618782dd27979d7d8d4d3c
#
_entry.id   67e3ccb929618782dd27979d7d8d4d3c
#
_cell.length_a   1.000
_cell.length_b   1.000
_cell.length_c   1.000
_cell.angle_alpha   90.00
_cell.angle_beta   90.00
_cell.angle_gamma   90.00
#
_symmetry.space_group_name_H-M   'P 1'
#
loop_
_entity.id
_entity.type
_entity.pdbx_description
1 polymer ?
#
loop_
_entity_poly.entity_id
_entity_poly.type
_entity_poly.pdbx_seq_one_letter_code
_entity_poly.pdbx_strand_id
1 'polypeptide(L)'
;MVEWDQSKADANLAKHRVDFADAATALEDPNALTIDDGDPDEQRFVTLAMDALGRLLVVIYTWRGDEVRLISARKATKKDGRQYEGEG
;
A
#
# COMPACT_ATOMS: atom_id res chain seq x y z
N MET A 1 -0.47 11.63 8.63
CA MET A 1 0.34 10.63 9.37
C MET A 1 -0.16 9.23 9.07
N VAL A 2 0.71 8.24 9.15
CA VAL A 2 0.35 6.85 8.86
C VAL A 2 0.41 6.04 10.15
N GLU A 3 -0.64 5.26 10.41
CA GLU A 3 -0.71 4.41 11.59
C GLU A 3 -1.00 2.95 11.20
N TRP A 4 -0.77 2.03 12.12
CA TRP A 4 -1.09 0.62 11.92
C TRP A 4 -1.13 -0.13 13.24
N ASP A 5 -1.74 -1.32 13.19
CA ASP A 5 -1.76 -2.27 14.28
C ASP A 5 -0.48 -3.13 14.18
N GLN A 6 0.29 -3.20 15.26
CA GLN A 6 1.57 -3.92 15.23
C GLN A 6 1.41 -5.41 14.94
N SER A 7 0.36 -6.04 15.42
CA SER A 7 0.14 -7.46 15.12
C SER A 7 -0.14 -7.70 13.63
N LYS A 8 -0.83 -6.76 12.97
CA LYS A 8 -1.04 -6.83 11.53
C LYS A 8 0.25 -6.58 10.77
N ALA A 9 1.08 -5.66 11.26
CA ALA A 9 2.38 -5.39 10.65
C ALA A 9 3.28 -6.63 10.71
N ASP A 10 3.29 -7.32 11.84
CA ASP A 10 4.08 -8.54 12.03
C ASP A 10 3.61 -9.65 11.11
N ALA A 11 2.29 -9.84 11.01
CA ALA A 11 1.71 -10.84 10.12
C ALA A 11 2.00 -10.52 8.65
N ASN A 12 1.93 -9.24 8.28
CA ASN A 12 2.22 -8.82 6.92
C ASN A 12 3.67 -9.07 6.54
N LEU A 13 4.59 -8.76 7.45
CA LEU A 13 6.02 -9.00 7.24
C LEU A 13 6.29 -10.49 7.06
N ALA A 14 5.67 -11.34 7.88
CA ALA A 14 5.84 -12.79 7.78
C ALA A 14 5.29 -13.33 6.46
N LYS A 15 4.13 -12.82 6.02
CA LYS A 15 3.45 -13.32 4.82
C LYS A 15 4.02 -12.77 3.53
N HIS A 16 4.27 -11.47 3.47
CA HIS A 16 4.61 -10.76 2.23
C HIS A 16 6.04 -10.23 2.19
N ARG A 17 6.77 -10.32 3.29
CA ARG A 17 8.14 -9.78 3.42
C ARG A 17 8.20 -8.27 3.19
N VAL A 18 7.13 -7.58 3.53
CA VAL A 18 7.06 -6.11 3.45
C VAL A 18 6.75 -5.58 4.83
N ASP A 19 7.63 -4.72 5.33
CA ASP A 19 7.45 -4.01 6.59
C ASP A 19 6.51 -2.82 6.36
N PHE A 20 5.56 -2.60 7.27
CA PHE A 20 4.64 -1.46 7.14
C PHE A 20 5.36 -0.11 7.19
N ALA A 21 6.51 -0.04 7.86
CA ALA A 21 7.31 1.19 7.84
C ALA A 21 7.80 1.51 6.42
N ASP A 22 8.17 0.49 5.65
CA ASP A 22 8.56 0.68 4.25
C ASP A 22 7.35 0.98 3.38
N ALA A 23 6.22 0.33 3.64
CA ALA A 23 4.99 0.59 2.90
C ALA A 23 4.53 2.05 3.09
N ALA A 24 4.73 2.60 4.28
CA ALA A 24 4.38 4.01 4.54
C ALA A 24 5.17 4.95 3.63
N THR A 25 6.44 4.64 3.33
CA THR A 25 7.24 5.46 2.43
C THR A 25 6.69 5.44 1.00
N ALA A 26 6.08 4.33 0.58
CA ALA A 26 5.50 4.22 -0.76
C ALA A 26 4.35 5.21 -0.96
N LEU A 27 3.62 5.54 0.10
CA LEU A 27 2.51 6.49 0.00
C LEU A 27 2.98 7.92 -0.30
N GLU A 28 4.27 8.18 -0.21
CA GLU A 28 4.87 9.49 -0.54
C GLU A 28 5.34 9.55 -2.00
N ASP A 29 5.23 8.46 -2.76
CA ASP A 29 5.66 8.42 -4.15
C ASP A 29 4.78 9.36 -4.99
N PRO A 30 5.38 10.37 -5.67
CA PRO A 30 4.59 11.31 -6.49
C PRO A 30 3.94 10.64 -7.69
N ASN A 31 4.38 9.44 -8.07
CA ASN A 31 3.80 8.69 -9.19
C ASN A 31 2.82 7.61 -8.74
N ALA A 32 2.44 7.61 -7.47
CA ALA A 32 1.53 6.62 -6.93
C ALA A 32 0.18 6.63 -7.65
N LEU A 33 -0.35 5.44 -7.91
CA LEU A 33 -1.67 5.25 -8.52
C LEU A 33 -2.60 4.67 -7.46
N THR A 34 -3.66 5.40 -7.15
CA THR A 34 -4.60 4.99 -6.10
C THR A 34 -6.00 4.80 -6.66
N ILE A 35 -6.64 3.71 -6.28
CA ILE A 35 -8.03 3.45 -6.63
C ILE A 35 -8.81 3.10 -5.37
N ASP A 36 -10.12 3.35 -5.41
CA ASP A 36 -11.05 2.92 -4.36
C ASP A 36 -11.33 1.43 -4.59
N ASP A 37 -11.26 0.65 -3.53
CA ASP A 37 -11.49 -0.80 -3.57
C ASP A 37 -12.95 -1.15 -3.88
N GLY A 38 -13.88 -0.23 -3.66
CA GLY A 38 -15.30 -0.47 -3.92
C GLY A 38 -16.00 -1.32 -2.86
N ASP A 39 -15.38 -1.55 -1.71
CA ASP A 39 -16.01 -2.30 -0.62
C ASP A 39 -17.17 -1.49 -0.05
N PRO A 40 -18.42 -2.03 -0.04
CA PRO A 40 -19.57 -1.27 0.44
C PRO A 40 -19.61 -1.06 1.95
N ASP A 41 -18.91 -1.89 2.72
CA ASP A 41 -18.92 -1.82 4.18
C ASP A 41 -17.81 -0.95 4.76
N GLU A 42 -16.70 -0.86 4.04
CA GLU A 42 -15.53 -0.11 4.51
C GLU A 42 -14.82 0.48 3.31
N GLN A 43 -14.61 1.78 3.32
CA GLN A 43 -13.88 2.42 2.24
C GLN A 43 -12.39 2.11 2.37
N ARG A 44 -11.88 1.34 1.42
CA ARG A 44 -10.46 0.99 1.35
C ARG A 44 -9.87 1.47 0.06
N PHE A 45 -8.60 1.84 0.13
CA PHE A 45 -7.86 2.32 -1.04
C PHE A 45 -6.71 1.37 -1.34
N VAL A 46 -6.45 1.18 -2.63
CA VAL A 46 -5.34 0.37 -3.11
C VAL A 46 -4.40 1.30 -3.84
N THR A 47 -3.18 1.42 -3.36
CA THR A 47 -2.17 2.28 -3.96
C THR A 47 -1.01 1.44 -4.49
N LEU A 48 -0.71 1.65 -5.77
CA LEU A 48 0.46 1.06 -6.42
C LEU A 48 1.54 2.13 -6.41
N ALA A 49 2.63 1.90 -5.70
CA ALA A 49 3.63 2.92 -5.45
C ALA A 49 5.00 2.32 -5.12
N MET A 50 6.05 3.10 -5.34
CA MET A 50 7.42 2.68 -5.06
C MET A 50 7.84 3.14 -3.67
N ASP A 51 8.38 2.23 -2.87
CA ASP A 51 8.87 2.56 -1.53
C ASP A 51 10.27 3.19 -1.59
N ALA A 52 10.77 3.61 -0.42
CA ALA A 52 12.08 4.25 -0.34
C ALA A 52 13.25 3.32 -0.69
N LEU A 53 13.01 2.01 -0.69
CA LEU A 53 14.01 1.02 -1.08
C LEU A 53 13.99 0.71 -2.57
N GLY A 54 13.12 1.38 -3.34
CA GLY A 54 13.02 1.17 -4.78
C GLY A 54 12.17 -0.03 -5.16
N ARG A 55 11.36 -0.56 -4.24
CA ARG A 55 10.47 -1.69 -4.54
C ARG A 55 9.07 -1.17 -4.88
N LEU A 56 8.46 -1.74 -5.91
CA LEU A 56 7.08 -1.41 -6.24
C LEU A 56 6.15 -2.26 -5.39
N LEU A 57 5.26 -1.60 -4.65
CA LEU A 57 4.36 -2.23 -3.70
C LEU A 57 2.91 -1.94 -4.03
N VAL A 58 2.03 -2.85 -3.60
CA VAL A 58 0.59 -2.61 -3.56
C VAL A 58 0.22 -2.46 -2.10
N VAL A 59 -0.21 -1.26 -1.71
CA VAL A 59 -0.51 -0.91 -0.32
C VAL A 59 -2.01 -0.70 -0.19
N ILE A 60 -2.63 -1.40 0.76
CA ILE A 60 -4.06 -1.27 1.03
C ILE A 60 -4.21 -0.55 2.37
N TYR A 61 -5.04 0.48 2.38
CA TYR A 61 -5.24 1.29 3.57
C TYR A 61 -6.65 1.88 3.61
N THR A 62 -7.00 2.44 4.74
CA THR A 62 -8.22 3.22 4.93
C THR A 62 -7.88 4.54 5.61
N TRP A 63 -8.82 5.48 5.60
CA TRP A 63 -8.69 6.73 6.33
C TRP A 63 -9.41 6.64 7.67
N ARG A 64 -8.75 7.14 8.71
CA ARG A 64 -9.37 7.35 10.03
C ARG A 64 -9.20 8.83 10.36
N GLY A 65 -10.25 9.61 10.13
CA GLY A 65 -10.12 11.06 10.23
C GLY A 65 -9.09 11.54 9.21
N ASP A 66 -8.05 12.20 9.68
CA ASP A 66 -6.97 12.72 8.83
C ASP A 66 -5.78 11.76 8.70
N GLU A 67 -5.88 10.56 9.25
CA GLU A 67 -4.77 9.62 9.26
C GLU A 67 -5.03 8.41 8.38
N VAL A 68 -3.97 7.97 7.70
CA VAL A 68 -3.99 6.72 6.92
C VAL A 68 -3.72 5.56 7.88
N ARG A 69 -4.58 4.53 7.81
CA ARG A 69 -4.37 3.30 8.56
C ARG A 69 -4.06 2.17 7.60
N LEU A 70 -2.85 1.61 7.71
CA LEU A 70 -2.42 0.52 6.84
C LEU A 70 -3.14 -0.78 7.18
N ILE A 71 -3.55 -1.50 6.14
CA ILE A 71 -4.23 -2.79 6.25
C ILE A 71 -3.31 -3.90 5.78
N SER A 72 -2.69 -3.75 4.60
CA SER A 72 -1.73 -4.73 4.09
C SER A 72 -0.82 -4.09 3.05
N ALA A 73 0.29 -4.77 2.78
CA ALA A 73 1.22 -4.34 1.73
C ALA A 73 1.91 -5.58 1.15
N ARG A 74 2.00 -5.65 -0.16
CA ARG A 74 2.67 -6.76 -0.86
C ARG A 74 3.50 -6.22 -2.01
N LYS A 75 4.41 -7.03 -2.51
CA LYS A 75 5.18 -6.67 -3.69
C LYS A 75 4.28 -6.71 -4.93
N ALA A 76 4.51 -5.80 -5.85
CA ALA A 76 3.75 -5.73 -7.10
C ALA A 76 4.11 -6.90 -8.02
N THR A 77 3.13 -7.30 -8.84
CA THR A 77 3.35 -8.27 -9.92
C THR A 77 3.86 -7.54 -11.17
N LYS A 78 4.21 -8.29 -12.21
CA LYS A 78 4.61 -7.69 -13.50
C LYS A 78 3.46 -6.90 -14.10
N LYS A 79 2.23 -7.39 -13.95
CA LYS A 79 1.04 -6.67 -14.44
C LYS A 79 0.87 -5.34 -13.71
N ASP A 80 1.06 -5.34 -12.39
CA ASP A 80 1.02 -4.12 -11.60
C ASP A 80 2.09 -3.14 -12.08
N GLY A 81 3.30 -3.65 -12.35
CA GLY A 81 4.41 -2.82 -12.83
C GLY A 81 4.09 -2.13 -14.15
N ARG A 82 3.42 -2.82 -15.06
CA ARG A 82 3.01 -2.22 -16.34
C ARG A 82 2.01 -1.09 -16.13
N GLN A 83 1.08 -1.25 -15.21
CA GLN A 83 0.13 -0.19 -14.88
C GLN A 83 0.83 1.03 -14.32
N TYR A 84 1.79 0.81 -13.42
CA TYR A 84 2.56 1.89 -12.81
C TYR A 84 3.34 2.68 -13.87
N GLU A 85 3.86 2.00 -14.87
CA GLU A 85 4.61 2.63 -15.96
C GLU A 85 3.72 3.24 -17.04
N GLY A 86 2.41 3.12 -16.92
CA GLY A 86 1.47 3.68 -17.87
C GLY A 86 1.20 2.81 -19.09
N GLU A 87 1.54 1.54 -19.04
CA GLU A 87 1.32 0.59 -20.14
C GLU A 87 0.05 -0.23 -19.97
N GLY A 88 -0.85 0.25 -19.17
CA GLY A 88 -2.06 -0.43 -18.73
C GLY A 88 -2.92 -1.10 -19.77
#